data_0f42678b3121b930f7e7de42bd76ef6a
#
_entry.id   0f42678b3121b930f7e7de42bd76ef6a
#
_cell.length_a   1.000
_cell.length_b   1.000
_cell.length_c   1.000
_cell.angle_alpha   90.00
_cell.angle_beta   90.00
_cell.angle_gamma   90.00
#
_symmetry.space_group_name_H-M   'P 1'
#
loop_
_entity.id
_entity.type
_entity.pdbx_description
1 polymer ?
#
loop_
_entity_poly.entity_id
_entity_poly.type
_entity_poly.pdbx_seq_one_letter_code
_entity_poly.pdbx_strand_id
1 'polypeptide(L)'
;MNQIDLKNKTAVVTGGAQGIGLAIAELLLNSGATVSLWDQDQKLVNETANRLSSKGKVDAVTVDVSDLDSVKNAVIQTKKFMDGIDILICNAGISGPNAKLWDYPPEDWQKIMNININGVFNCLRTVTPIMIENNYGRIVNVSSVAGKEGNPGASAYSASKAAVIAITKSLGKELADYNIAVNCITPAAAKTQIFNQMKEEHIQYMLGKIPRGRFLKVEEAASMVAWLCSEENSFTTGSVFDLSGGRSTY
;
A
#
# COMPACT_ATOMS: atom_id res chain seq x y z
N MET A 1 3.84 26.16 9.86
CA MET A 1 3.58 24.72 9.88
C MET A 1 4.07 24.13 8.58
N ASN A 2 4.91 23.10 8.61
CA ASN A 2 5.26 22.39 7.38
C ASN A 2 4.02 21.64 6.88
N GLN A 3 3.63 21.90 5.65
CA GLN A 3 2.53 21.19 4.98
C GLN A 3 3.10 20.43 3.82
N ILE A 4 2.74 19.13 3.71
CA ILE A 4 3.06 18.34 2.53
C ILE A 4 2.22 18.89 1.38
N ASP A 5 2.87 19.41 0.34
CA ASP A 5 2.23 19.92 -0.86
C ASP A 5 2.31 18.91 -1.99
N LEU A 6 1.16 18.40 -2.42
CA LEU A 6 1.00 17.49 -3.54
C LEU A 6 0.12 18.07 -4.65
N LYS A 7 0.01 19.40 -4.71
CA LYS A 7 -0.72 20.07 -5.79
C LYS A 7 -0.17 19.67 -7.15
N ASN A 8 -1.07 19.44 -8.08
CA ASN A 8 -0.78 18.98 -9.44
C ASN A 8 -0.15 17.56 -9.52
N LYS A 9 -0.06 16.83 -8.43
CA LYS A 9 0.35 15.42 -8.44
C LYS A 9 -0.88 14.52 -8.62
N THR A 10 -0.66 13.41 -9.31
CA THR A 10 -1.65 12.40 -9.61
C THR A 10 -1.28 11.10 -8.92
N ALA A 11 -2.21 10.51 -8.18
CA ALA A 11 -1.95 9.34 -7.34
C ALA A 11 -2.92 8.19 -7.60
N VAL A 12 -2.40 6.98 -7.67
CA VAL A 12 -3.16 5.72 -7.63
C VAL A 12 -2.96 5.06 -6.27
N VAL A 13 -4.05 4.64 -5.64
CA VAL A 13 -4.03 3.88 -4.37
C VAL A 13 -4.77 2.57 -4.53
N THR A 14 -4.04 1.44 -4.54
CA THR A 14 -4.65 0.11 -4.59
C THR A 14 -5.16 -0.33 -3.21
N GLY A 15 -6.33 -0.99 -3.16
CA GLY A 15 -7.03 -1.24 -1.89
C GLY A 15 -7.41 0.08 -1.21
N GLY A 16 -7.76 1.10 -2.02
CA GLY A 16 -7.99 2.47 -1.56
C GLY A 16 -9.36 2.71 -0.92
N ALA A 17 -10.25 1.73 -0.93
CA ALA A 17 -11.62 1.89 -0.46
C ALA A 17 -11.78 1.83 1.07
N GLN A 18 -10.80 1.28 1.80
CA GLN A 18 -10.88 1.10 3.25
C GLN A 18 -9.50 1.07 3.93
N GLY A 19 -9.47 1.10 5.26
CA GLY A 19 -8.30 0.89 6.09
C GLY A 19 -7.15 1.87 5.84
N ILE A 20 -5.92 1.35 5.74
CA ILE A 20 -4.72 2.16 5.51
C ILE A 20 -4.77 2.84 4.13
N GLY A 21 -5.21 2.12 3.09
CA GLY A 21 -5.33 2.69 1.74
C GLY A 21 -6.26 3.90 1.69
N LEU A 22 -7.41 3.81 2.37
CA LEU A 22 -8.34 4.94 2.48
C LEU A 22 -7.72 6.14 3.22
N ALA A 23 -7.07 5.90 4.35
CA ALA A 23 -6.42 6.98 5.11
C ALA A 23 -5.31 7.67 4.31
N ILE A 24 -4.55 6.88 3.52
CA ILE A 24 -3.57 7.42 2.57
C ILE A 24 -4.26 8.29 1.53
N ALA A 25 -5.29 7.78 0.86
CA ALA A 25 -6.01 8.50 -0.18
C ALA A 25 -6.61 9.83 0.35
N GLU A 26 -7.20 9.82 1.54
CA GLU A 26 -7.72 11.03 2.20
C GLU A 26 -6.63 12.06 2.45
N LEU A 27 -5.45 11.64 2.90
CA LEU A 27 -4.36 12.56 3.19
C LEU A 27 -3.74 13.12 1.90
N LEU A 28 -3.58 12.29 0.85
CA LEU A 28 -3.10 12.75 -0.46
C LEU A 28 -4.06 13.79 -1.06
N LEU A 29 -5.38 13.57 -0.99
CA LEU A 29 -6.40 14.55 -1.41
C LEU A 29 -6.30 15.84 -0.61
N ASN A 30 -6.22 15.76 0.72
CA ASN A 30 -6.08 16.93 1.60
C ASN A 30 -4.77 17.70 1.34
N SER A 31 -3.75 17.04 0.79
CA SER A 31 -2.48 17.61 0.38
C SER A 31 -2.50 18.19 -1.06
N GLY A 32 -3.65 18.11 -1.74
CA GLY A 32 -3.86 18.72 -3.07
C GLY A 32 -3.68 17.78 -4.25
N ALA A 33 -3.42 16.48 -4.04
CA ALA A 33 -3.31 15.52 -5.14
C ALA A 33 -4.68 15.18 -5.77
N THR A 34 -4.67 14.83 -7.05
CA THR A 34 -5.77 14.10 -7.70
C THR A 34 -5.58 12.61 -7.44
N VAL A 35 -6.61 11.89 -6.98
CA VAL A 35 -6.48 10.50 -6.57
C VAL A 35 -7.42 9.58 -7.34
N SER A 36 -6.89 8.46 -7.83
CA SER A 36 -7.67 7.33 -8.35
C SER A 36 -7.63 6.19 -7.37
N LEU A 37 -8.80 5.81 -6.84
CA LEU A 37 -8.99 4.67 -5.94
C LEU A 37 -9.15 3.40 -6.75
N TRP A 38 -8.28 2.43 -6.54
CA TRP A 38 -8.37 1.11 -7.14
C TRP A 38 -8.76 0.09 -6.09
N ASP A 39 -9.87 -0.62 -6.29
CA ASP A 39 -10.30 -1.69 -5.39
C ASP A 39 -11.08 -2.76 -6.17
N GLN A 40 -11.09 -3.99 -5.69
CA GLN A 40 -11.88 -5.07 -6.30
C GLN A 40 -13.38 -4.97 -5.97
N ASP A 41 -13.74 -4.33 -4.86
CA ASP A 41 -15.13 -4.10 -4.46
C ASP A 41 -15.68 -2.84 -5.14
N GLN A 42 -16.36 -3.05 -6.27
CA GLN A 42 -16.95 -1.98 -7.07
C GLN A 42 -17.90 -1.08 -6.28
N LYS A 43 -18.71 -1.66 -5.41
CA LYS A 43 -19.68 -0.89 -4.63
C LYS A 43 -18.94 0.00 -3.62
N LEU A 44 -18.05 -0.61 -2.85
CA LEU A 44 -17.31 0.09 -1.80
C LEU A 44 -16.42 1.20 -2.36
N VAL A 45 -15.72 0.96 -3.47
CA VAL A 45 -14.83 1.98 -4.05
C VAL A 45 -15.61 3.17 -4.59
N ASN A 46 -16.77 2.94 -5.21
CA ASN A 46 -17.64 4.03 -5.68
C ASN A 46 -18.24 4.85 -4.53
N GLU A 47 -18.74 4.19 -3.49
CA GLU A 47 -19.24 4.87 -2.29
C GLU A 47 -18.14 5.70 -1.62
N THR A 48 -16.93 5.17 -1.56
CA THR A 48 -15.77 5.86 -0.98
C THR A 48 -15.35 7.06 -1.82
N ALA A 49 -15.26 6.95 -3.14
CA ALA A 49 -14.95 8.08 -4.01
C ALA A 49 -16.00 9.19 -3.90
N ASN A 50 -17.30 8.83 -3.89
CA ASN A 50 -18.38 9.79 -3.69
C ASN A 50 -18.23 10.55 -2.35
N ARG A 51 -17.90 9.86 -1.27
CA ARG A 51 -17.67 10.47 0.05
C ARG A 51 -16.45 11.40 0.04
N LEU A 52 -15.39 11.04 -0.68
CA LEU A 52 -14.15 11.81 -0.75
C LEU A 52 -14.21 12.99 -1.73
N SER A 53 -15.20 13.06 -2.63
CA SER A 53 -15.31 14.11 -3.65
C SER A 53 -15.37 15.53 -3.09
N SER A 54 -15.83 15.69 -1.85
CA SER A 54 -15.81 16.99 -1.14
C SER A 54 -14.41 17.43 -0.69
N LYS A 55 -13.42 16.53 -0.70
CA LYS A 55 -12.04 16.79 -0.26
C LYS A 55 -11.09 17.12 -1.42
N GLY A 56 -11.43 16.73 -2.64
CA GLY A 56 -10.59 16.95 -3.81
C GLY A 56 -11.03 16.15 -5.03
N LYS A 57 -10.24 16.20 -6.09
CA LYS A 57 -10.52 15.48 -7.33
C LYS A 57 -10.19 13.98 -7.15
N VAL A 58 -11.21 13.13 -7.15
CA VAL A 58 -11.09 11.68 -6.91
C VAL A 58 -11.99 10.91 -7.86
N ASP A 59 -11.52 9.75 -8.32
CA ASP A 59 -12.33 8.76 -9.03
C ASP A 59 -12.17 7.36 -8.43
N ALA A 60 -12.97 6.41 -8.95
CA ALA A 60 -12.98 5.02 -8.55
C ALA A 60 -12.84 4.12 -9.76
N VAL A 61 -11.93 3.15 -9.67
CA VAL A 61 -11.73 2.12 -10.70
C VAL A 61 -11.80 0.73 -10.05
N THR A 62 -12.67 -0.13 -10.59
CA THR A 62 -12.74 -1.53 -10.15
C THR A 62 -11.58 -2.31 -10.74
N VAL A 63 -10.72 -2.88 -9.89
CA VAL A 63 -9.48 -3.55 -10.29
C VAL A 63 -9.23 -4.79 -9.46
N ASP A 64 -9.01 -5.91 -10.13
CA ASP A 64 -8.32 -7.05 -9.53
C ASP A 64 -6.82 -6.92 -9.84
N VAL A 65 -6.02 -6.59 -8.83
CA VAL A 65 -4.58 -6.41 -9.00
C VAL A 65 -3.86 -7.72 -9.37
N SER A 66 -4.44 -8.89 -9.06
CA SER A 66 -3.87 -10.18 -9.42
C SER A 66 -3.97 -10.51 -10.92
N ASP A 67 -4.84 -9.79 -11.64
CA ASP A 67 -5.00 -9.88 -13.08
C ASP A 67 -4.30 -8.72 -13.81
N LEU A 68 -3.28 -9.04 -14.59
CA LEU A 68 -2.49 -8.06 -15.33
C LEU A 68 -3.34 -7.25 -16.33
N ASP A 69 -4.31 -7.85 -16.99
CA ASP A 69 -5.12 -7.14 -17.97
C ASP A 69 -6.14 -6.23 -17.28
N SER A 70 -6.65 -6.62 -16.09
CA SER A 70 -7.41 -5.73 -15.22
C SER A 70 -6.59 -4.49 -14.85
N VAL A 71 -5.34 -4.65 -14.44
CA VAL A 71 -4.43 -3.53 -14.11
C VAL A 71 -4.15 -2.64 -15.32
N LYS A 72 -3.88 -3.20 -16.50
CA LYS A 72 -3.69 -2.41 -17.73
C LYS A 72 -4.93 -1.57 -18.08
N ASN A 73 -6.11 -2.18 -17.99
CA ASN A 73 -7.37 -1.49 -18.23
C ASN A 73 -7.61 -0.37 -17.21
N ALA A 74 -7.26 -0.60 -15.95
CA ALA A 74 -7.34 0.41 -14.90
C ALA A 74 -6.43 1.61 -15.17
N VAL A 75 -5.19 1.38 -15.63
CA VAL A 75 -4.29 2.47 -16.06
C VAL A 75 -4.91 3.29 -17.19
N ILE A 76 -5.51 2.63 -18.20
CA ILE A 76 -6.17 3.33 -19.31
C ILE A 76 -7.35 4.19 -18.80
N GLN A 77 -8.16 3.68 -17.87
CA GLN A 77 -9.26 4.43 -17.28
C GLN A 77 -8.75 5.62 -16.46
N THR A 78 -7.77 5.37 -15.59
CA THR A 78 -7.12 6.39 -14.77
C THR A 78 -6.53 7.52 -15.61
N LYS A 79 -5.85 7.22 -16.72
CA LYS A 79 -5.31 8.22 -17.66
C LYS A 79 -6.38 9.06 -18.39
N LYS A 80 -7.63 8.63 -18.45
CA LYS A 80 -8.74 9.47 -18.94
C LYS A 80 -9.21 10.47 -17.91
N PHE A 81 -9.00 10.20 -16.64
CA PHE A 81 -9.39 11.05 -15.52
C PHE A 81 -8.29 12.06 -15.14
N MET A 82 -7.02 11.66 -15.27
CA MET A 82 -5.84 12.47 -14.92
C MET A 82 -4.67 12.24 -15.88
N ASP A 83 -3.85 13.28 -16.14
CA ASP A 83 -2.80 13.30 -17.16
C ASP A 83 -1.52 12.57 -16.76
N GLY A 84 -1.60 11.38 -16.25
CA GLY A 84 -0.42 10.61 -15.84
C GLY A 84 -0.59 9.98 -14.47
N ILE A 85 0.47 9.37 -13.97
CA ILE A 85 0.53 8.76 -12.64
C ILE A 85 1.88 9.12 -12.03
N ASP A 86 1.88 10.08 -11.08
CA ASP A 86 3.07 10.54 -10.37
C ASP A 86 3.35 9.70 -9.13
N ILE A 87 2.29 9.20 -8.50
CA ILE A 87 2.34 8.48 -7.23
C ILE A 87 1.60 7.15 -7.39
N LEU A 88 2.26 6.06 -6.97
CA LEU A 88 1.65 4.73 -6.91
C LEU A 88 1.77 4.15 -5.51
N ILE A 89 0.62 3.83 -4.90
CA ILE A 89 0.57 3.16 -3.60
C ILE A 89 0.08 1.73 -3.79
N CYS A 90 0.99 0.76 -3.70
CA CYS A 90 0.68 -0.66 -3.71
C CYS A 90 0.29 -1.11 -2.30
N ASN A 91 -0.98 -0.91 -1.95
CA ASN A 91 -1.51 -1.24 -0.62
C ASN A 91 -2.43 -2.48 -0.62
N ALA A 92 -3.07 -2.81 -1.75
CA ALA A 92 -3.95 -3.98 -1.84
C ALA A 92 -3.26 -5.27 -1.33
N GLY A 93 -3.98 -6.03 -0.51
CA GLY A 93 -3.46 -7.28 0.03
C GLY A 93 -4.40 -7.95 1.02
N ILE A 94 -4.19 -9.25 1.24
CA ILE A 94 -4.95 -10.08 2.17
C ILE A 94 -4.02 -10.81 3.13
N SER A 95 -4.52 -11.15 4.34
CA SER A 95 -3.76 -11.90 5.34
C SER A 95 -3.89 -13.43 5.18
N GLY A 96 -5.01 -13.90 4.66
CA GLY A 96 -5.35 -15.32 4.62
C GLY A 96 -5.65 -15.93 6.00
N PRO A 97 -5.86 -17.27 6.06
CA PRO A 97 -6.11 -17.97 7.30
C PRO A 97 -4.83 -18.13 8.13
N ASN A 98 -5.01 -18.41 9.43
CA ASN A 98 -3.92 -18.82 10.32
C ASN A 98 -3.84 -20.35 10.36
N ALA A 99 -2.73 -20.91 9.89
CA ALA A 99 -2.43 -22.34 9.92
C ALA A 99 -0.92 -22.59 10.08
N LYS A 100 -0.54 -23.75 10.62
CA LYS A 100 0.88 -24.16 10.63
C LYS A 100 1.36 -24.36 9.20
N LEU A 101 2.65 -24.10 8.94
CA LEU A 101 3.18 -24.17 7.57
C LEU A 101 2.90 -25.52 6.88
N TRP A 102 3.05 -26.61 7.59
CA TRP A 102 2.83 -27.97 7.06
C TRP A 102 1.35 -28.35 6.87
N ASP A 103 0.43 -27.60 7.46
CA ASP A 103 -1.03 -27.74 7.33
C ASP A 103 -1.65 -26.58 6.54
N TYR A 104 -0.82 -25.69 5.96
CA TYR A 104 -1.34 -24.48 5.28
C TYR A 104 -2.02 -24.88 3.96
N PRO A 105 -3.29 -24.48 3.72
CA PRO A 105 -4.01 -24.83 2.49
C PRO A 105 -3.29 -24.27 1.25
N PRO A 106 -2.95 -25.12 0.26
CA PRO A 106 -2.22 -24.67 -0.94
C PRO A 106 -2.96 -23.61 -1.75
N GLU A 107 -4.29 -23.68 -1.80
CA GLU A 107 -5.14 -22.71 -2.50
C GLU A 107 -5.09 -21.32 -1.84
N ASP A 108 -5.12 -21.26 -0.52
CA ASP A 108 -4.98 -20.01 0.22
C ASP A 108 -3.58 -19.41 0.08
N TRP A 109 -2.56 -20.30 0.13
CA TRP A 109 -1.18 -19.89 -0.17
C TRP A 109 -1.10 -19.23 -1.54
N GLN A 110 -1.60 -19.90 -2.59
CA GLN A 110 -1.55 -19.38 -3.95
C GLN A 110 -2.33 -18.07 -4.10
N LYS A 111 -3.50 -17.96 -3.48
CA LYS A 111 -4.31 -16.74 -3.48
C LYS A 111 -3.56 -15.55 -2.86
N ILE A 112 -2.88 -15.77 -1.72
CA ILE A 112 -2.09 -14.73 -1.06
C ILE A 112 -0.93 -14.30 -1.95
N MET A 113 -0.19 -15.24 -2.55
CA MET A 113 0.91 -14.93 -3.47
C MET A 113 0.41 -14.13 -4.68
N ASN A 114 -0.71 -14.53 -5.26
CA ASN A 114 -1.28 -13.83 -6.42
C ASN A 114 -1.67 -12.39 -6.11
N ILE A 115 -2.32 -12.15 -4.98
CA ILE A 115 -2.75 -10.79 -4.63
C ILE A 115 -1.57 -9.95 -4.10
N ASN A 116 -0.83 -10.48 -3.11
CA ASN A 116 0.16 -9.68 -2.38
C ASN A 116 1.48 -9.50 -3.12
N ILE A 117 1.86 -10.41 -4.03
CA ILE A 117 3.10 -10.34 -4.81
C ILE A 117 2.82 -10.05 -6.27
N ASN A 118 2.07 -10.93 -6.96
CA ASN A 118 1.80 -10.73 -8.38
C ASN A 118 0.98 -9.45 -8.61
N GLY A 119 0.07 -9.09 -7.68
CA GLY A 119 -0.66 -7.83 -7.73
C GLY A 119 0.27 -6.61 -7.63
N VAL A 120 1.22 -6.62 -6.72
CA VAL A 120 2.24 -5.57 -6.62
C VAL A 120 3.09 -5.52 -7.89
N PHE A 121 3.57 -6.67 -8.37
CA PHE A 121 4.33 -6.76 -9.61
C PHE A 121 3.55 -6.21 -10.82
N ASN A 122 2.27 -6.58 -10.97
CA ASN A 122 1.42 -6.10 -12.07
C ASN A 122 1.29 -4.57 -12.06
N CYS A 123 1.06 -3.98 -10.89
CA CYS A 123 0.97 -2.53 -10.71
C CYS A 123 2.30 -1.84 -11.04
N LEU A 124 3.41 -2.33 -10.47
CA LEU A 124 4.75 -1.78 -10.72
C LEU A 124 5.12 -1.88 -12.21
N ARG A 125 4.95 -3.07 -12.81
CA ARG A 125 5.26 -3.31 -14.22
C ARG A 125 4.50 -2.38 -15.16
N THR A 126 3.24 -2.08 -14.85
CA THR A 126 2.37 -1.31 -15.74
C THR A 126 2.53 0.20 -15.57
N VAL A 127 2.79 0.66 -14.33
CA VAL A 127 2.88 2.10 -14.03
C VAL A 127 4.30 2.65 -14.16
N THR A 128 5.34 1.88 -13.83
CA THR A 128 6.73 2.36 -13.89
C THR A 128 7.14 2.94 -15.26
N PRO A 129 6.78 2.34 -16.41
CA PRO A 129 7.12 2.93 -17.70
C PRO A 129 6.57 4.35 -17.90
N ILE A 130 5.39 4.65 -17.37
CA ILE A 130 4.78 5.99 -17.43
C ILE A 130 5.61 6.99 -16.60
N MET A 131 6.05 6.58 -15.43
CA MET A 131 6.92 7.41 -14.58
C MET A 131 8.30 7.64 -15.20
N ILE A 132 8.86 6.64 -15.88
CA ILE A 132 10.13 6.76 -16.62
C ILE A 132 10.00 7.79 -17.76
N GLU A 133 8.94 7.70 -18.53
CA GLU A 133 8.65 8.64 -19.64
C GLU A 133 8.57 10.09 -19.14
N ASN A 134 7.95 10.30 -17.97
CA ASN A 134 7.81 11.61 -17.34
C ASN A 134 9.03 12.03 -16.51
N ASN A 135 10.02 11.14 -16.34
CA ASN A 135 11.15 11.30 -15.42
C ASN A 135 10.73 11.77 -14.02
N TYR A 136 9.60 11.25 -13.53
CA TYR A 136 9.09 11.53 -12.18
C TYR A 136 8.25 10.37 -11.65
N GLY A 137 8.47 10.01 -10.40
CA GLY A 137 7.63 9.02 -9.73
C GLY A 137 7.91 8.88 -8.23
N ARG A 138 6.85 8.58 -7.47
CA ARG A 138 6.93 8.21 -6.05
C ARG A 138 6.12 6.94 -5.85
N ILE A 139 6.81 5.85 -5.57
CA ILE A 139 6.19 4.53 -5.36
C ILE A 139 6.35 4.15 -3.90
N VAL A 140 5.23 3.82 -3.26
CA VAL A 140 5.24 3.29 -1.89
C VAL A 140 4.52 1.96 -1.84
N ASN A 141 5.25 0.91 -1.50
CA ASN A 141 4.70 -0.41 -1.29
C ASN A 141 4.35 -0.62 0.20
N VAL A 142 3.15 -1.11 0.48
CA VAL A 142 2.74 -1.44 1.85
C VAL A 142 3.06 -2.90 2.13
N SER A 143 4.18 -3.11 2.82
CA SER A 143 4.57 -4.42 3.35
C SER A 143 3.93 -4.66 4.73
N SER A 144 4.67 -5.22 5.65
CA SER A 144 4.27 -5.48 7.05
C SER A 144 5.49 -5.79 7.89
N VAL A 145 5.40 -5.56 9.20
CA VAL A 145 6.37 -6.10 10.15
C VAL A 145 6.49 -7.63 10.05
N ALA A 146 5.42 -8.32 9.64
CA ALA A 146 5.43 -9.77 9.39
C ALA A 146 6.39 -10.17 8.25
N GLY A 147 6.65 -9.28 7.28
CA GLY A 147 7.64 -9.50 6.22
C GLY A 147 9.08 -9.38 6.71
N LYS A 148 9.33 -8.70 7.84
CA LYS A 148 10.64 -8.60 8.47
C LYS A 148 10.91 -9.77 9.42
N GLU A 149 9.93 -10.13 10.25
CA GLU A 149 10.13 -11.06 11.37
C GLU A 149 9.58 -12.47 11.12
N GLY A 150 8.61 -12.62 10.23
CA GLY A 150 7.78 -13.82 10.14
C GLY A 150 6.79 -13.93 11.31
N ASN A 151 5.55 -14.26 11.02
CA ASN A 151 4.54 -14.51 12.05
C ASN A 151 4.18 -15.99 12.09
N PRO A 152 4.28 -16.68 13.25
CA PRO A 152 3.78 -18.03 13.41
C PRO A 152 2.30 -18.12 12.99
N GLY A 153 1.97 -19.14 12.20
CA GLY A 153 0.63 -19.36 11.69
C GLY A 153 0.23 -18.51 10.47
N ALA A 154 1.06 -17.56 10.05
CA ALA A 154 0.80 -16.68 8.91
C ALA A 154 1.96 -16.71 7.89
N SER A 155 2.46 -17.91 7.59
CA SER A 155 3.66 -18.09 6.76
C SER A 155 3.51 -17.54 5.35
N ALA A 156 2.37 -17.77 4.68
CA ALA A 156 2.10 -17.24 3.35
C ALA A 156 2.09 -15.70 3.34
N TYR A 157 1.40 -15.09 4.29
CA TYR A 157 1.38 -13.64 4.45
C TYR A 157 2.79 -13.07 4.69
N SER A 158 3.53 -13.67 5.63
CA SER A 158 4.90 -13.25 5.96
C SER A 158 5.83 -13.34 4.76
N ALA A 159 5.81 -14.46 4.04
CA ALA A 159 6.60 -14.65 2.83
C ALA A 159 6.23 -13.64 1.74
N SER A 160 4.93 -13.39 1.53
CA SER A 160 4.47 -12.41 0.55
C SER A 160 4.96 -10.98 0.89
N LYS A 161 4.89 -10.59 2.17
CA LYS A 161 5.31 -9.25 2.60
C LYS A 161 6.85 -9.10 2.63
N ALA A 162 7.61 -10.17 2.85
CA ALA A 162 9.05 -10.19 2.66
C ALA A 162 9.45 -9.99 1.18
N ALA A 163 8.71 -10.64 0.26
CA ALA A 163 8.92 -10.45 -1.18
C ALA A 163 8.68 -9.00 -1.62
N VAL A 164 7.66 -8.32 -1.07
CA VAL A 164 7.39 -6.89 -1.34
C VAL A 164 8.58 -6.02 -0.90
N ILE A 165 9.22 -6.32 0.24
CA ILE A 165 10.44 -5.63 0.66
C ILE A 165 11.57 -5.83 -0.37
N ALA A 166 11.77 -7.06 -0.83
CA ALA A 166 12.82 -7.37 -1.82
C ALA A 166 12.57 -6.68 -3.16
N ILE A 167 11.34 -6.71 -3.69
CA ILE A 167 10.94 -6.02 -4.93
C ILE A 167 11.20 -4.51 -4.80
N THR A 168 10.85 -3.90 -3.67
CA THR A 168 11.10 -2.47 -3.41
C THR A 168 12.59 -2.13 -3.54
N LYS A 169 13.45 -2.95 -2.93
CA LYS A 169 14.91 -2.74 -2.97
C LYS A 169 15.49 -2.90 -4.38
N SER A 170 15.00 -3.87 -5.14
CA SER A 170 15.43 -4.09 -6.53
C SER A 170 15.04 -2.93 -7.42
N LEU A 171 13.74 -2.61 -7.45
CA LEU A 171 13.20 -1.55 -8.30
C LEU A 171 13.76 -0.17 -7.94
N GLY A 172 13.98 0.12 -6.64
CA GLY A 172 14.59 1.37 -6.22
C GLY A 172 16.02 1.56 -6.74
N LYS A 173 16.79 0.47 -6.91
CA LYS A 173 18.11 0.51 -7.52
C LYS A 173 18.07 0.61 -9.04
N GLU A 174 17.12 -0.09 -9.67
CA GLU A 174 16.92 -0.07 -11.13
C GLU A 174 16.52 1.32 -11.63
N LEU A 175 15.85 2.11 -10.79
CA LEU A 175 15.36 3.45 -11.12
C LEU A 175 16.24 4.60 -10.57
N ALA A 176 17.44 4.31 -10.09
CA ALA A 176 18.31 5.30 -9.44
C ALA A 176 18.73 6.47 -10.36
N ASP A 177 18.76 6.25 -11.67
CA ASP A 177 19.10 7.28 -12.66
C ASP A 177 17.94 8.20 -13.04
N TYR A 178 16.74 7.94 -12.50
CA TYR A 178 15.52 8.72 -12.74
C TYR A 178 15.11 9.47 -11.48
N ASN A 179 14.31 10.54 -11.63
CA ASN A 179 13.67 11.19 -10.48
C ASN A 179 12.49 10.35 -9.95
N ILE A 180 12.75 9.06 -9.69
CA ILE A 180 11.77 8.08 -9.21
C ILE A 180 12.28 7.46 -7.91
N ALA A 181 11.51 7.60 -6.84
CA ALA A 181 11.80 6.96 -5.56
C ALA A 181 10.84 5.81 -5.30
N VAL A 182 11.39 4.66 -4.90
CA VAL A 182 10.62 3.44 -4.58
C VAL A 182 10.92 3.03 -3.15
N ASN A 183 9.95 3.14 -2.26
CA ASN A 183 10.13 2.83 -0.85
C ASN A 183 9.03 1.89 -0.36
N CYS A 184 9.19 1.31 0.82
CA CYS A 184 8.12 0.59 1.46
C CYS A 184 7.96 0.97 2.93
N ILE A 185 6.75 0.78 3.46
CA ILE A 185 6.45 0.85 4.88
C ILE A 185 6.18 -0.55 5.43
N THR A 186 6.54 -0.79 6.71
CA THR A 186 6.29 -2.05 7.41
C THR A 186 5.42 -1.82 8.65
N PRO A 187 4.09 -1.66 8.46
CA PRO A 187 3.18 -1.45 9.56
C PRO A 187 3.09 -2.67 10.49
N ALA A 188 2.96 -2.44 11.80
CA ALA A 188 2.36 -3.39 12.72
C ALA A 188 0.84 -3.44 12.53
N ALA A 189 0.14 -4.19 13.38
CA ALA A 189 -1.31 -4.22 13.37
C ALA A 189 -1.88 -2.80 13.54
N ALA A 190 -2.68 -2.36 12.56
CA ALA A 190 -3.38 -1.08 12.59
C ALA A 190 -4.83 -1.29 13.03
N LYS A 191 -5.35 -0.41 13.88
CA LYS A 191 -6.73 -0.47 14.33
C LYS A 191 -7.67 -0.15 13.16
N THR A 192 -8.21 -1.18 12.53
CA THR A 192 -9.19 -1.09 11.44
C THR A 192 -10.51 -1.75 11.88
N GLN A 193 -11.54 -1.68 11.06
CA GLN A 193 -12.84 -2.30 11.36
C GLN A 193 -12.77 -3.82 11.62
N ILE A 194 -11.74 -4.50 11.12
CA ILE A 194 -11.51 -5.93 11.35
C ILE A 194 -11.36 -6.26 12.85
N PHE A 195 -10.86 -5.32 13.66
CA PHE A 195 -10.72 -5.51 15.11
C PHE A 195 -12.05 -5.78 15.83
N ASN A 196 -13.15 -5.25 15.31
CA ASN A 196 -14.46 -5.46 15.92
C ASN A 196 -14.94 -6.94 15.86
N GLN A 197 -14.26 -7.77 15.08
CA GLN A 197 -14.56 -9.19 14.87
C GLN A 197 -13.51 -10.11 15.55
N MET A 198 -12.48 -9.54 16.18
CA MET A 198 -11.41 -10.32 16.83
C MET A 198 -11.75 -10.61 18.30
N LYS A 199 -11.29 -11.78 18.77
CA LYS A 199 -11.36 -12.12 20.19
C LYS A 199 -10.36 -11.27 20.99
N GLU A 200 -10.74 -10.85 22.19
CA GLU A 200 -9.92 -10.03 23.08
C GLU A 200 -8.53 -10.64 23.34
N GLU A 201 -8.45 -11.97 23.54
CA GLU A 201 -7.18 -12.68 23.74
C GLU A 201 -6.21 -12.48 22.58
N HIS A 202 -6.72 -12.47 21.33
CA HIS A 202 -5.89 -12.25 20.15
C HIS A 202 -5.44 -10.79 20.04
N ILE A 203 -6.30 -9.85 20.42
CA ILE A 203 -5.97 -8.43 20.52
C ILE A 203 -4.83 -8.22 21.53
N GLN A 204 -4.95 -8.79 22.73
CA GLN A 204 -3.91 -8.68 23.77
C GLN A 204 -2.60 -9.35 23.35
N TYR A 205 -2.66 -10.51 22.68
CA TYR A 205 -1.46 -11.15 22.13
C TYR A 205 -0.73 -10.25 21.11
N MET A 206 -1.47 -9.59 20.23
CA MET A 206 -0.87 -8.66 19.26
C MET A 206 -0.30 -7.42 19.93
N LEU A 207 -1.01 -6.84 20.92
CA LEU A 207 -0.56 -5.69 21.69
C LEU A 207 0.72 -5.99 22.47
N GLY A 208 0.81 -7.16 23.09
CA GLY A 208 1.99 -7.58 23.83
C GLY A 208 3.29 -7.65 23.01
N LYS A 209 3.16 -7.67 21.66
CA LYS A 209 4.31 -7.62 20.76
C LYS A 209 4.75 -6.20 20.39
N ILE A 210 3.97 -5.17 20.71
CA ILE A 210 4.25 -3.79 20.32
C ILE A 210 4.74 -3.00 21.53
N PRO A 211 6.04 -2.65 21.64
CA PRO A 211 6.59 -1.92 22.78
C PRO A 211 5.88 -0.61 23.10
N ARG A 212 5.32 0.09 22.10
CA ARG A 212 4.51 1.30 22.31
C ARG A 212 3.17 1.05 23.00
N GLY A 213 2.77 -0.21 23.28
CA GLY A 213 1.56 -0.57 24.03
C GLY A 213 0.24 -0.19 23.36
N ARG A 214 0.23 0.13 22.07
CA ARG A 214 -0.96 0.47 21.30
C ARG A 214 -0.81 0.05 19.84
N PHE A 215 -1.95 -0.10 19.17
CA PHE A 215 -1.96 -0.31 17.72
C PHE A 215 -1.58 0.97 16.96
N LEU A 216 -1.08 0.76 15.74
CA LEU A 216 -0.86 1.82 14.77
C LEU A 216 -2.22 2.47 14.42
N LYS A 217 -2.26 3.79 14.35
CA LYS A 217 -3.39 4.51 13.73
C LYS A 217 -3.16 4.60 12.23
N VAL A 218 -4.22 4.44 11.45
CA VAL A 218 -4.10 4.48 9.98
C VAL A 218 -3.58 5.83 9.48
N GLU A 219 -3.87 6.91 10.21
CA GLU A 219 -3.38 8.27 9.93
C GLU A 219 -1.86 8.40 10.12
N GLU A 220 -1.26 7.62 11.02
CA GLU A 220 0.20 7.60 11.21
C GLU A 220 0.90 6.96 10.01
N ALA A 221 0.30 5.89 9.45
CA ALA A 221 0.78 5.29 8.20
C ALA A 221 0.60 6.26 7.03
N ALA A 222 -0.55 6.91 6.92
CA ALA A 222 -0.84 7.89 5.89
C ALA A 222 0.16 9.06 5.92
N SER A 223 0.52 9.57 7.09
CA SER A 223 1.49 10.66 7.25
C SER A 223 2.88 10.28 6.75
N MET A 224 3.35 9.08 7.06
CA MET A 224 4.63 8.57 6.53
C MET A 224 4.58 8.45 5.01
N VAL A 225 3.51 7.87 4.47
CA VAL A 225 3.34 7.69 3.02
C VAL A 225 3.26 9.02 2.30
N ALA A 226 2.54 10.00 2.83
CA ALA A 226 2.44 11.32 2.21
C ALA A 226 3.80 12.02 2.13
N TRP A 227 4.64 11.92 3.16
CA TRP A 227 6.02 12.41 3.11
C TRP A 227 6.85 11.67 2.05
N LEU A 228 6.76 10.34 1.99
CA LEU A 228 7.46 9.53 0.99
C LEU A 228 7.06 9.89 -0.45
N CYS A 229 5.86 10.43 -0.64
CA CYS A 229 5.33 10.87 -1.94
C CYS A 229 5.65 12.34 -2.28
N SER A 230 6.20 13.10 -1.34
CA SER A 230 6.50 14.52 -1.53
C SER A 230 7.85 14.76 -2.20
N GLU A 231 8.07 16.00 -2.63
CA GLU A 231 9.38 16.46 -3.13
C GLU A 231 10.46 16.49 -2.03
N GLU A 232 10.07 16.54 -0.76
CA GLU A 232 10.99 16.50 0.39
C GLU A 232 11.72 15.15 0.46
N ASN A 233 11.14 14.09 -0.09
CA ASN A 233 11.78 12.79 -0.28
C ASN A 233 12.51 12.74 -1.62
N SER A 234 13.64 13.40 -1.73
CA SER A 234 14.43 13.46 -2.96
C SER A 234 15.63 12.51 -2.99
N PHE A 235 16.00 11.91 -1.84
CA PHE A 235 17.23 11.10 -1.73
C PHE A 235 16.99 9.65 -1.29
N THR A 236 15.80 9.33 -0.77
CA THR A 236 15.52 8.00 -0.22
C THR A 236 14.84 7.11 -1.25
N THR A 237 15.51 6.04 -1.67
CA THR A 237 14.95 4.99 -2.52
C THR A 237 15.40 3.60 -2.06
N GLY A 238 14.65 2.55 -2.34
CA GLY A 238 14.94 1.18 -1.91
C GLY A 238 14.85 0.96 -0.40
N SER A 239 14.28 1.90 0.34
CA SER A 239 14.29 1.90 1.81
C SER A 239 13.03 1.29 2.41
N VAL A 240 13.18 0.82 3.65
CA VAL A 240 12.11 0.19 4.43
C VAL A 240 11.87 1.03 5.68
N PHE A 241 10.72 1.68 5.73
CA PHE A 241 10.33 2.55 6.84
C PHE A 241 9.48 1.79 7.85
N ASP A 242 10.02 1.64 9.05
CA ASP A 242 9.37 0.88 10.11
C ASP A 242 8.23 1.64 10.77
N LEU A 243 7.07 1.00 10.87
CA LEU A 243 5.90 1.47 11.59
C LEU A 243 5.41 0.38 12.59
N SER A 244 6.37 -0.34 13.19
CA SER A 244 6.09 -1.46 14.11
C SER A 244 5.87 -1.04 15.56
N GLY A 245 6.08 0.23 15.91
CA GLY A 245 6.00 0.70 17.28
C GLY A 245 7.11 0.16 18.18
N GLY A 246 8.30 -0.12 17.59
CA GLY A 246 9.46 -0.66 18.25
C GLY A 246 9.54 -2.18 18.28
N ARG A 247 8.59 -2.88 17.64
CA ARG A 247 8.58 -4.34 17.58
C ARG A 247 9.74 -4.87 16.71
N SER A 248 10.04 -4.20 15.62
CA SER A 248 11.15 -4.54 14.72
C SER A 248 12.14 -3.38 14.67
N THR A 249 13.45 -3.66 14.73
CA THR A 249 14.50 -2.63 14.88
C THR A 249 15.56 -2.66 13.77
N TYR A 250 15.32 -3.39 12.67
CA TYR A 250 16.26 -3.48 11.54
C TYR A 250 15.53 -3.24 10.20
#